data_a5f812bfbb6fec6909419622aa2c8f0d
#
_entry.id   a5f812bfbb6fec6909419622aa2c8f0d
#
_cell.length_a   1.000
_cell.length_b   1.000
_cell.length_c   1.000
_cell.angle_alpha   90.00
_cell.angle_beta   90.00
_cell.angle_gamma   90.00
#
_symmetry.space_group_name_H-M   'P 1'
#
loop_
_entity.id
_entity.type
_entity.pdbx_description
1 polymer ?
#
loop_
_entity_poly.entity_id
_entity_poly.type
_entity_poly.pdbx_seq_one_letter_code
_entity_poly.pdbx_strand_id
1 'polypeptide(L)'
;MEIEFFKPTVEHIGKMQELVKEEVDNGTILLRTEDEMANTIRSYTVVKVDGKIAGFTALHIHSARLSEVRSLVVAKNFRGLKLGKKLVEACIEEGIKLGLKQILSLTYQKGFFEALGFDEIEKDQIPEHKIWADCIRCKHFPKCDEIAMVYDL
;
A
#
# COMPACT_ATOMS: atom_id res chain seq x y z
N MET A 1 25.74 2.38 -0.24
CA MET A 1 24.38 2.58 0.30
C MET A 1 23.73 1.21 0.49
N GLU A 2 23.34 0.93 1.72
CA GLU A 2 22.75 -0.36 2.08
C GLU A 2 21.22 -0.25 2.09
N ILE A 3 20.56 -1.07 1.28
CA ILE A 3 19.10 -1.11 1.18
C ILE A 3 18.62 -2.48 1.66
N GLU A 4 17.71 -2.47 2.64
CA GLU A 4 17.18 -3.70 3.23
C GLU A 4 15.67 -3.68 3.24
N PHE A 5 15.02 -4.75 2.74
CA PHE A 5 13.58 -4.96 2.82
C PHE A 5 13.30 -6.00 3.91
N PHE A 6 12.32 -5.73 4.76
CA PHE A 6 12.00 -6.64 5.86
C PHE A 6 10.54 -6.57 6.26
N LYS A 7 10.07 -7.58 6.98
CA LYS A 7 8.72 -7.61 7.55
C LYS A 7 8.79 -6.98 8.95
N PRO A 8 8.03 -5.90 9.20
CA PRO A 8 8.14 -5.18 10.47
C PRO A 8 7.48 -5.94 11.63
N THR A 9 7.83 -5.51 12.84
CA THR A 9 7.16 -5.92 14.07
C THR A 9 6.35 -4.73 14.60
N VAL A 10 5.61 -4.97 15.67
CA VAL A 10 4.80 -3.90 16.29
C VAL A 10 5.67 -2.77 16.82
N GLU A 11 6.95 -3.01 17.10
CA GLU A 11 7.88 -1.99 17.55
C GLU A 11 8.17 -0.91 16.50
N HIS A 12 7.93 -1.21 15.21
CA HIS A 12 8.16 -0.28 14.11
C HIS A 12 6.98 0.65 13.83
N ILE A 13 5.80 0.38 14.43
CA ILE A 13 4.56 1.09 14.10
C ILE A 13 4.68 2.60 14.25
N GLY A 14 5.25 3.06 15.37
CA GLY A 14 5.38 4.50 15.64
C GLY A 14 6.14 5.24 14.53
N LYS A 15 7.27 4.68 14.08
CA LYS A 15 8.07 5.28 13.01
C LYS A 15 7.37 5.21 11.66
N MET A 16 6.61 4.15 11.41
CA MET A 16 5.81 4.03 10.19
C MET A 16 4.72 5.09 10.15
N GLN A 17 4.04 5.32 11.28
CA GLN A 17 3.02 6.37 11.38
C GLN A 17 3.60 7.76 11.14
N GLU A 18 4.80 8.04 11.63
CA GLU A 18 5.48 9.31 11.38
C GLU A 18 5.72 9.54 9.89
N LEU A 19 6.10 8.51 9.15
CA LEU A 19 6.35 8.62 7.72
C LEU A 19 5.10 9.00 6.91
N VAL A 20 3.91 8.57 7.34
CA VAL A 20 2.70 8.80 6.56
C VAL A 20 1.86 9.97 7.08
N LYS A 21 2.30 10.64 8.11
CA LYS A 21 1.50 11.69 8.76
C LYS A 21 0.99 12.75 7.78
N GLU A 22 1.85 13.25 6.92
CA GLU A 22 1.48 14.28 5.95
C GLU A 22 0.41 13.77 4.97
N GLU A 23 0.58 12.55 4.46
CA GLU A 23 -0.35 11.95 3.52
C GLU A 23 -1.71 11.62 4.16
N VAL A 24 -1.72 11.28 5.44
CA VAL A 24 -2.96 11.08 6.20
C VAL A 24 -3.67 12.42 6.38
N ASP A 25 -2.93 13.46 6.77
CA ASP A 25 -3.48 14.79 7.02
C ASP A 25 -4.12 15.38 5.76
N ASN A 26 -3.54 15.15 4.59
CA ASN A 26 -4.08 15.66 3.32
C ASN A 26 -5.07 14.72 2.64
N GLY A 27 -5.37 13.57 3.26
CA GLY A 27 -6.38 12.63 2.75
C GLY A 27 -5.90 11.68 1.65
N THR A 28 -4.61 11.68 1.33
CA THR A 28 -4.04 10.79 0.30
C THR A 28 -4.00 9.34 0.78
N ILE A 29 -3.72 9.13 2.07
CA ILE A 29 -3.65 7.81 2.70
C ILE A 29 -4.64 7.76 3.85
N LEU A 30 -5.40 6.65 3.93
CA LEU A 30 -6.37 6.43 4.98
C LEU A 30 -5.67 6.23 6.33
N LEU A 31 -6.14 6.94 7.37
CA LEU A 31 -5.60 6.80 8.72
C LEU A 31 -5.71 5.35 9.22
N ARG A 32 -4.62 4.84 9.76
CA ARG A 32 -4.58 3.54 10.46
C ARG A 32 -4.08 3.78 11.88
N THR A 33 -4.86 3.30 12.86
CA THR A 33 -4.47 3.39 14.26
C THR A 33 -3.37 2.39 14.58
N GLU A 34 -2.73 2.56 15.74
CA GLU A 34 -1.70 1.61 16.19
C GLU A 34 -2.28 0.19 16.26
N ASP A 35 -3.50 0.04 16.81
CA ASP A 35 -4.13 -1.28 16.94
C ASP A 35 -4.44 -1.90 15.58
N GLU A 36 -4.92 -1.09 14.62
CA GLU A 36 -5.17 -1.57 13.25
C GLU A 36 -3.87 -2.06 12.60
N MET A 37 -2.79 -1.31 12.75
CA MET A 37 -1.50 -1.70 12.20
C MET A 37 -0.95 -2.94 12.88
N ALA A 38 -1.13 -3.05 14.21
CA ALA A 38 -0.70 -4.24 14.94
C ALA A 38 -1.44 -5.49 14.47
N ASN A 39 -2.76 -5.38 14.26
CA ASN A 39 -3.57 -6.49 13.76
C ASN A 39 -3.18 -6.95 12.37
N THR A 40 -2.65 -6.04 11.56
CA THR A 40 -2.28 -6.32 10.18
C THR A 40 -0.77 -6.22 9.93
N ILE A 41 0.03 -6.29 10.98
CA ILE A 41 1.48 -6.06 10.88
C ILE A 41 2.16 -6.99 9.87
N ARG A 42 1.68 -8.20 9.71
CA ARG A 42 2.24 -9.18 8.77
C ARG A 42 2.01 -8.80 7.31
N SER A 43 1.06 -7.90 7.04
CA SER A 43 0.78 -7.42 5.68
C SER A 43 1.82 -6.41 5.19
N TYR A 44 2.58 -5.81 6.10
CA TYR A 44 3.50 -4.74 5.75
C TYR A 44 4.87 -5.25 5.31
N THR A 45 5.49 -4.50 4.41
CA THR A 45 6.89 -4.64 4.04
C THR A 45 7.52 -3.27 4.18
N VAL A 46 8.66 -3.21 4.85
CA VAL A 46 9.38 -1.97 5.15
C VAL A 46 10.74 -2.01 4.47
N VAL A 47 11.19 -0.86 3.99
CA VAL A 47 12.53 -0.70 3.44
C VAL A 47 13.34 0.25 4.32
N LYS A 48 14.58 -0.15 4.63
CA LYS A 48 15.58 0.69 5.28
C LYS A 48 16.67 1.06 4.31
N VAL A 49 17.16 2.28 4.43
CA VAL A 49 18.36 2.74 3.71
C VAL A 49 19.36 3.18 4.78
N ASP A 50 20.51 2.54 4.80
CA ASP A 50 21.55 2.81 5.78
C ASP A 50 21.03 2.81 7.23
N GLY A 51 20.19 1.81 7.54
CA GLY A 51 19.65 1.62 8.89
C GLY A 51 18.46 2.49 9.26
N LYS A 52 18.00 3.36 8.37
CA LYS A 52 16.84 4.25 8.61
C LYS A 52 15.64 3.78 7.80
N ILE A 53 14.45 3.81 8.42
CA ILE A 53 13.22 3.48 7.71
C ILE A 53 12.98 4.52 6.63
N ALA A 54 12.94 4.08 5.38
CA ALA A 54 12.82 4.94 4.21
C ALA A 54 11.44 4.87 3.56
N GLY A 55 10.70 3.80 3.79
CA GLY A 55 9.38 3.62 3.21
C GLY A 55 8.75 2.31 3.61
N PHE A 56 7.49 2.14 3.23
CA PHE A 56 6.77 0.89 3.45
C PHE A 56 5.53 0.81 2.59
N THR A 57 4.95 -0.37 2.53
CA THR A 57 3.64 -0.61 1.94
C THR A 57 3.03 -1.84 2.60
N ALA A 58 1.75 -2.05 2.36
CA ALA A 58 1.04 -3.23 2.84
C ALA A 58 0.37 -3.96 1.69
N LEU A 59 0.40 -5.28 1.72
CA LEU A 59 -0.41 -6.11 0.86
C LEU A 59 -1.56 -6.64 1.73
N HIS A 60 -2.72 -6.01 1.60
CA HIS A 60 -3.91 -6.37 2.37
C HIS A 60 -4.74 -7.42 1.62
N ILE A 61 -5.05 -8.51 2.29
CA ILE A 61 -5.81 -9.61 1.68
C ILE A 61 -7.30 -9.42 2.00
N HIS A 62 -8.12 -9.23 0.96
CA HIS A 62 -9.56 -9.11 1.10
C HIS A 62 -10.25 -10.48 1.01
N SER A 63 -9.73 -11.37 0.16
CA SER A 63 -10.28 -12.71 -0.07
C SER A 63 -9.19 -13.60 -0.66
N ALA A 64 -9.51 -14.87 -0.88
CA ALA A 64 -8.56 -15.78 -1.51
C ALA A 64 -8.14 -15.35 -2.93
N ARG A 65 -8.91 -14.45 -3.55
CA ARG A 65 -8.66 -14.00 -4.91
C ARG A 65 -8.15 -12.58 -5.00
N LEU A 66 -8.57 -11.70 -4.07
CA LEU A 66 -8.26 -10.27 -4.16
C LEU A 66 -7.43 -9.78 -2.99
N SER A 67 -6.37 -9.08 -3.32
CA SER A 67 -5.55 -8.34 -2.36
C SER A 67 -5.42 -6.89 -2.83
N GLU A 68 -4.82 -6.06 -2.00
CA GLU A 68 -4.67 -4.64 -2.31
C GLU A 68 -3.35 -4.10 -1.78
N VAL A 69 -2.65 -3.33 -2.61
CA VAL A 69 -1.50 -2.55 -2.17
C VAL A 69 -2.03 -1.29 -1.48
N ARG A 70 -1.71 -1.14 -0.21
CA ARG A 70 -2.14 -0.02 0.63
C ARG A 70 -0.95 0.75 1.19
N SER A 71 -1.17 2.03 1.47
CA SER A 71 -0.23 2.85 2.25
C SER A 71 1.18 2.84 1.68
N LEU A 72 1.31 2.93 0.36
CA LEU A 72 2.63 3.00 -0.27
C LEU A 72 3.26 4.36 0.00
N VAL A 73 4.33 4.37 0.76
CA VAL A 73 5.01 5.60 1.21
C VAL A 73 6.52 5.46 1.07
N VAL A 74 7.15 6.50 0.54
CA VAL A 74 8.60 6.64 0.54
C VAL A 74 8.91 8.03 1.10
N ALA A 75 9.80 8.09 2.09
CA ALA A 75 10.20 9.35 2.71
C ALA A 75 10.85 10.28 1.67
N LYS A 76 10.59 11.59 1.78
CA LYS A 76 11.04 12.57 0.79
C LYS A 76 12.54 12.55 0.53
N ASN A 77 13.34 12.39 1.57
CA ASN A 77 14.80 12.37 1.44
C ASN A 77 15.36 11.08 0.85
N PHE A 78 14.52 10.08 0.64
CA PHE A 78 14.92 8.81 0.00
C PHE A 78 14.28 8.59 -1.37
N ARG A 79 13.59 9.59 -1.91
CA ARG A 79 13.03 9.51 -3.26
C ARG A 79 14.15 9.53 -4.30
N GLY A 80 13.89 8.94 -5.46
CA GLY A 80 14.88 8.84 -6.52
C GLY A 80 15.66 7.53 -6.53
N LEU A 81 15.43 6.66 -5.54
CA LEU A 81 16.08 5.35 -5.45
C LEU A 81 15.19 4.21 -5.96
N LYS A 82 14.03 4.55 -6.52
CA LYS A 82 13.04 3.59 -7.03
C LYS A 82 12.52 2.65 -5.94
N LEU A 83 12.47 3.11 -4.70
CA LEU A 83 12.01 2.29 -3.57
C LEU A 83 10.53 1.94 -3.68
N GLY A 84 9.70 2.88 -4.16
CA GLY A 84 8.28 2.61 -4.36
C GLY A 84 8.04 1.46 -5.32
N LYS A 85 8.75 1.46 -6.44
CA LYS A 85 8.69 0.37 -7.42
C LYS A 85 9.08 -0.96 -6.78
N LYS A 86 10.18 -0.97 -6.04
CA LYS A 86 10.68 -2.19 -5.39
C LYS A 86 9.72 -2.70 -4.31
N LEU A 87 9.06 -1.80 -3.59
CA LEU A 87 8.06 -2.17 -2.59
C LEU A 87 6.84 -2.85 -3.25
N VAL A 88 6.34 -2.30 -4.36
CA VAL A 88 5.22 -2.92 -5.09
C VAL A 88 5.64 -4.27 -5.68
N GLU A 89 6.86 -4.36 -6.20
CA GLU A 89 7.38 -5.64 -6.71
C GLU A 89 7.44 -6.69 -5.61
N ALA A 90 7.81 -6.29 -4.38
CA ALA A 90 7.79 -7.20 -3.23
C ALA A 90 6.37 -7.69 -2.92
N CYS A 91 5.37 -6.81 -3.04
CA CYS A 91 3.96 -7.19 -2.88
C CYS A 91 3.52 -8.20 -3.94
N ILE A 92 3.94 -8.00 -5.19
CA ILE A 92 3.62 -8.91 -6.29
C ILE A 92 4.19 -10.29 -6.01
N GLU A 93 5.46 -10.36 -5.62
CA GLU A 93 6.10 -11.62 -5.25
C GLU A 93 5.39 -12.32 -4.10
N GLU A 94 5.02 -11.57 -3.07
CA GLU A 94 4.30 -12.09 -1.90
C GLU A 94 2.94 -12.65 -2.33
N GLY A 95 2.22 -11.92 -3.17
CA GLY A 95 0.92 -12.37 -3.68
C GLY A 95 1.02 -13.67 -4.47
N ILE A 96 2.05 -13.81 -5.29
CA ILE A 96 2.31 -15.05 -6.04
C ILE A 96 2.56 -16.21 -5.08
N LYS A 97 3.40 -16.01 -4.07
CA LYS A 97 3.71 -17.05 -3.08
C LYS A 97 2.50 -17.48 -2.27
N LEU A 98 1.58 -16.54 -2.00
CA LEU A 98 0.36 -16.82 -1.24
C LEU A 98 -0.75 -17.43 -2.10
N GLY A 99 -0.57 -17.49 -3.41
CA GLY A 99 -1.57 -18.04 -4.33
C GLY A 99 -2.73 -17.09 -4.61
N LEU A 100 -2.57 -15.81 -4.37
CA LEU A 100 -3.58 -14.79 -4.68
C LEU A 100 -3.72 -14.63 -6.19
N LYS A 101 -4.87 -14.16 -6.65
CA LYS A 101 -5.17 -14.05 -8.10
C LYS A 101 -4.99 -12.64 -8.63
N GLN A 102 -5.23 -11.63 -7.80
CA GLN A 102 -5.29 -10.25 -8.26
C GLN A 102 -4.87 -9.28 -7.17
N ILE A 103 -4.19 -8.20 -7.55
CA ILE A 103 -3.83 -7.11 -6.65
C ILE A 103 -4.51 -5.84 -7.14
N LEU A 104 -5.28 -5.19 -6.25
CA LEU A 104 -5.94 -3.91 -6.49
C LEU A 104 -5.07 -2.77 -5.96
N SER A 105 -5.08 -1.63 -6.62
CA SER A 105 -4.57 -0.38 -6.08
C SER A 105 -5.57 0.74 -6.37
N LEU A 106 -5.93 1.51 -5.36
CA LEU A 106 -6.67 2.76 -5.52
C LEU A 106 -5.64 3.87 -5.41
N THR A 107 -5.46 4.65 -6.48
CA THR A 107 -4.32 5.55 -6.58
C THR A 107 -4.60 6.80 -7.38
N TYR A 108 -3.82 7.86 -7.12
CA TYR A 108 -3.72 9.03 -7.99
C TYR A 108 -2.53 8.92 -8.93
N GLN A 109 -1.74 7.83 -8.83
CA GLN A 109 -0.49 7.64 -9.57
C GLN A 109 -0.64 6.58 -10.66
N LYS A 110 -1.56 6.83 -11.60
CA LYS A 110 -1.85 5.90 -12.69
C LYS A 110 -0.60 5.48 -13.46
N GLY A 111 0.22 6.45 -13.88
CA GLY A 111 1.42 6.19 -14.67
C GLY A 111 2.42 5.28 -13.95
N PHE A 112 2.57 5.48 -12.64
CA PHE A 112 3.45 4.67 -11.83
C PHE A 112 3.03 3.20 -11.85
N PHE A 113 1.74 2.94 -11.63
CA PHE A 113 1.23 1.56 -11.60
C PHE A 113 1.14 0.95 -12.99
N GLU A 114 0.83 1.74 -14.02
CA GLU A 114 0.86 1.25 -15.41
C GLU A 114 2.25 0.75 -15.78
N ALA A 115 3.29 1.48 -15.38
CA ALA A 115 4.67 1.08 -15.66
C ALA A 115 5.04 -0.24 -14.98
N LEU A 116 4.32 -0.63 -13.92
CA LEU A 116 4.52 -1.89 -13.21
C LEU A 116 3.65 -3.02 -13.75
N GLY A 117 2.80 -2.75 -14.74
CA GLY A 117 1.95 -3.77 -15.37
C GLY A 117 0.52 -3.80 -14.85
N PHE A 118 0.10 -2.82 -14.06
CA PHE A 118 -1.31 -2.71 -13.62
C PHE A 118 -2.16 -2.11 -14.73
N ASP A 119 -3.41 -2.55 -14.80
CA ASP A 119 -4.40 -2.02 -15.74
C ASP A 119 -5.54 -1.32 -15.00
N GLU A 120 -6.03 -0.24 -15.56
CA GLU A 120 -7.17 0.48 -14.99
C GLU A 120 -8.46 -0.33 -15.16
N ILE A 121 -9.31 -0.34 -14.10
CA ILE A 121 -10.63 -0.94 -14.14
C ILE A 121 -11.67 0.09 -13.70
N GLU A 122 -12.95 -0.18 -14.01
CA GLU A 122 -14.06 0.64 -13.54
C GLU A 122 -14.25 0.43 -12.03
N LYS A 123 -14.61 1.50 -11.31
CA LYS A 123 -14.78 1.43 -9.86
C LYS A 123 -15.91 0.51 -9.43
N ASP A 124 -16.91 0.30 -10.28
CA ASP A 124 -18.01 -0.61 -9.98
C ASP A 124 -17.59 -2.09 -9.95
N GLN A 125 -16.39 -2.38 -10.43
CA GLN A 125 -15.80 -3.72 -10.35
C GLN A 125 -15.10 -3.98 -9.02
N ILE A 126 -14.99 -2.96 -8.15
CA ILE A 126 -14.39 -3.11 -6.82
C ILE A 126 -15.40 -3.84 -5.92
N PRO A 127 -14.98 -4.89 -5.19
CA PRO A 127 -15.88 -5.59 -4.27
C PRO A 127 -16.50 -4.65 -3.24
N GLU A 128 -17.79 -4.82 -2.97
CA GLU A 128 -18.56 -3.96 -2.05
C GLU A 128 -17.96 -3.88 -0.65
N HIS A 129 -17.48 -4.99 -0.10
CA HIS A 129 -16.89 -5.00 1.23
C HIS A 129 -15.65 -4.10 1.33
N LYS A 130 -14.89 -3.96 0.23
CA LYS A 130 -13.76 -3.03 0.19
C LYS A 130 -14.25 -1.60 0.35
N ILE A 131 -15.32 -1.22 -0.35
CA ILE A 131 -15.90 0.12 -0.28
C ILE A 131 -16.36 0.42 1.15
N TRP A 132 -17.10 -0.49 1.75
CA TRP A 132 -17.62 -0.30 3.11
C TRP A 132 -16.52 -0.31 4.17
N ALA A 133 -15.50 -1.14 4.02
CA ALA A 133 -14.45 -1.27 5.02
C ALA A 133 -13.49 -0.07 5.02
N ASP A 134 -13.17 0.49 3.84
CA ASP A 134 -12.17 1.54 3.70
C ASP A 134 -12.72 2.87 3.23
N CYS A 135 -13.51 2.87 2.17
CA CYS A 135 -13.95 4.13 1.54
C CYS A 135 -14.83 4.98 2.44
N ILE A 136 -15.63 4.35 3.29
CA ILE A 136 -16.50 5.07 4.23
C ILE A 136 -15.70 5.91 5.24
N ARG A 137 -14.46 5.51 5.52
CA ARG A 137 -13.55 6.22 6.44
C ARG A 137 -12.69 7.25 5.71
N CYS A 138 -12.70 7.24 4.40
CA CYS A 138 -11.88 8.12 3.58
C CYS A 138 -12.44 9.54 3.59
N LYS A 139 -11.57 10.56 3.61
CA LYS A 139 -11.98 11.97 3.54
C LYS A 139 -12.72 12.31 2.25
N HIS A 140 -12.51 11.53 1.20
CA HIS A 140 -13.13 11.76 -0.13
C HIS A 140 -14.46 11.04 -0.31
N PHE A 141 -14.88 10.21 0.65
CA PHE A 141 -16.16 9.53 0.57
C PHE A 141 -17.33 10.54 0.62
N PRO A 142 -18.40 10.37 -0.18
CA PRO A 142 -18.66 9.30 -1.13
C PRO A 142 -18.13 9.55 -2.56
N LYS A 143 -17.45 10.65 -2.79
CA LYS A 143 -16.94 11.01 -4.12
C LYS A 143 -15.45 10.69 -4.19
N CYS A 144 -15.13 9.42 -4.44
CA CYS A 144 -13.76 8.99 -4.61
C CYS A 144 -13.29 9.29 -6.03
N ASP A 145 -12.21 10.07 -6.17
CA ASP A 145 -11.60 10.41 -7.45
C ASP A 145 -10.32 9.61 -7.74
N GLU A 146 -9.95 8.68 -6.87
CA GLU A 146 -8.84 7.77 -7.12
C GLU A 146 -9.16 6.84 -8.29
N ILE A 147 -8.09 6.41 -8.98
CA ILE A 147 -8.19 5.47 -10.09
C ILE A 147 -8.03 4.06 -9.53
N ALA A 148 -8.89 3.13 -9.96
CA ALA A 148 -8.80 1.74 -9.59
C ALA A 148 -7.97 0.98 -10.62
N MET A 149 -6.92 0.31 -10.15
CA MET A 149 -6.00 -0.43 -11.00
C MET A 149 -5.81 -1.85 -10.45
N VAL A 150 -5.63 -2.82 -11.34
CA VAL A 150 -5.43 -4.21 -10.95
C VAL A 150 -4.25 -4.83 -11.68
N TYR A 151 -3.62 -5.79 -11.01
CA TYR A 151 -2.56 -6.61 -11.55
C TYR A 151 -2.98 -8.07 -11.38
N ASP A 152 -3.00 -8.82 -12.48
CA ASP A 152 -3.32 -10.25 -12.45
C ASP A 152 -2.05 -11.06 -12.16
N LEU A 153 -2.12 -11.88 -11.12
CA LEU A 153 -0.98 -12.70 -10.69
C LEU A 153 -0.89 -14.03 -11.43
#